data_2c1cbd0021ada13fb2fca2d8a3aa7812
#
_entry.id   2c1cbd0021ada13fb2fca2d8a3aa7812
#
_cell.length_a   1.000
_cell.length_b   1.000
_cell.length_c   1.000
_cell.angle_alpha   90.00
_cell.angle_beta   90.00
_cell.angle_gamma   90.00
#
_symmetry.space_group_name_H-M   'P 1'
#
loop_
_entity.id
_entity.type
_entity.pdbx_description
1 polymer ?
#
loop_
_entity_poly.entity_id
_entity_poly.type
_entity_poly.pdbx_seq_one_letter_code
_entity_poly.pdbx_strand_id
1 'polypeptide(L)'
;LNAYAAARILADHECSTVEEMKDRLERGMYILLRQGSACHNLRTLLQGVTPENSRRCLLCSDDRQPKTILHEGHLDNHLRICVEEGLDPVTAIRMATLNAAECFRLYDRGAIAPGYRADLVLLDDLKEFHVNRVWIAGELTAEEGTYLQEVHLHDISSVKGSVVVKDFSKEKFKMHLKSGMSMSSASFPAVL
;
A
#
# COMPACT_ATOMS: atom_id res chain seq x y z
N LEU A 1 1.89 7.97 21.53
CA LEU A 1 2.32 6.65 21.04
C LEU A 1 2.43 5.58 22.14
N ASN A 2 2.94 5.87 23.34
CA ASN A 2 3.06 4.87 24.42
C ASN A 2 1.73 4.19 24.76
N ALA A 3 0.61 4.94 24.81
CA ALA A 3 -0.72 4.37 25.02
C ALA A 3 -1.14 3.43 23.88
N TYR A 4 -0.80 3.75 22.63
CA TYR A 4 -1.03 2.88 21.48
C TYR A 4 -0.24 1.57 21.56
N ALA A 5 1.06 1.66 21.88
CA ALA A 5 1.89 0.48 22.08
C ALA A 5 1.39 -0.38 23.25
N ALA A 6 0.99 0.24 24.37
CA ALA A 6 0.40 -0.44 25.51
C ALA A 6 -0.94 -1.13 25.16
N ALA A 7 -1.74 -0.52 24.27
CA ALA A 7 -2.97 -1.11 23.71
C ALA A 7 -2.71 -2.19 22.65
N ARG A 8 -1.43 -2.53 22.39
CA ARG A 8 -1.00 -3.52 21.37
C ARG A 8 -1.37 -3.15 19.95
N ILE A 9 -1.42 -1.87 19.60
CA ILE A 9 -1.46 -1.42 18.22
C ILE A 9 -0.06 -1.66 17.64
N LEU A 10 0.04 -2.57 16.68
CA LEU A 10 1.32 -3.14 16.23
C LEU A 10 1.90 -2.44 15.02
N ALA A 11 1.11 -1.69 14.25
CA ALA A 11 1.51 -1.16 12.96
C ALA A 11 0.95 0.24 12.71
N ASP A 12 1.66 1.03 11.91
CA ASP A 12 1.25 2.37 11.48
C ASP A 12 1.69 2.63 10.03
N HIS A 13 0.83 3.24 9.21
CA HIS A 13 1.11 3.66 7.84
C HIS A 13 1.06 5.18 7.64
N GLU A 14 0.85 5.95 8.73
CA GLU A 14 0.65 7.40 8.66
C GLU A 14 1.93 8.23 8.87
N CYS A 15 3.09 7.55 9.04
CA CYS A 15 4.36 8.28 9.12
C CYS A 15 4.64 9.07 7.84
N SER A 16 5.03 10.32 8.00
CA SER A 16 5.43 11.21 6.90
C SER A 16 6.91 11.60 6.98
N THR A 17 7.53 11.44 8.13
CA THR A 17 8.96 11.76 8.36
C THR A 17 9.73 10.58 8.95
N VAL A 18 11.04 10.63 8.80
CA VAL A 18 11.96 9.61 9.37
C VAL A 18 11.91 9.63 10.89
N GLU A 19 11.74 10.80 11.50
CA GLU A 19 11.63 10.96 12.95
C GLU A 19 10.39 10.26 13.50
N GLU A 20 9.25 10.44 12.85
CA GLU A 20 8.00 9.75 13.20
C GLU A 20 8.15 8.23 13.06
N MET A 21 8.79 7.77 11.99
CA MET A 21 9.10 6.36 11.76
C MET A 21 9.95 5.79 12.89
N LYS A 22 11.07 6.44 13.24
CA LYS A 22 11.97 6.03 14.34
C LYS A 22 11.25 5.95 15.67
N ASP A 23 10.45 6.97 16.01
CA ASP A 23 9.70 7.04 17.25
C ASP A 23 8.74 5.83 17.44
N ARG A 24 8.15 5.33 16.35
CA ARG A 24 7.30 4.13 16.37
C ARG A 24 8.11 2.84 16.43
N LEU A 25 9.20 2.75 15.66
CA LEU A 25 10.11 1.59 15.68
C LEU A 25 10.70 1.35 17.06
N GLU A 26 11.09 2.40 17.78
CA GLU A 26 11.59 2.33 19.16
C GLU A 26 10.58 1.73 20.14
N ARG A 27 9.29 1.82 19.83
CA ARG A 27 8.18 1.21 20.57
C ARG A 27 7.81 -0.19 20.09
N GLY A 28 8.58 -0.75 19.16
CA GLY A 28 8.36 -2.10 18.62
C GLY A 28 7.22 -2.20 17.60
N MET A 29 6.72 -1.08 17.08
CA MET A 29 5.70 -1.09 16.04
C MET A 29 6.30 -1.44 14.68
N TYR A 30 5.49 -1.99 13.79
CA TYR A 30 5.79 -2.10 12.37
C TYR A 30 5.45 -0.80 11.66
N ILE A 31 6.25 -0.46 10.67
CA ILE A 31 6.04 0.71 9.81
C ILE A 31 5.70 0.25 8.40
N LEU A 32 4.58 0.73 7.90
CA LEU A 32 4.14 0.51 6.54
C LEU A 32 4.52 1.74 5.70
N LEU A 33 5.53 1.57 4.84
CA LEU A 33 6.01 2.63 3.96
C LEU A 33 5.02 2.78 2.79
N ARG A 34 4.28 3.88 2.81
CA ARG A 34 3.14 4.11 1.93
C ARG A 34 3.53 4.77 0.62
N GLN A 35 3.03 4.20 -0.49
CA GLN A 35 3.06 4.80 -1.82
C GLN A 35 1.71 4.60 -2.51
N GLY A 36 0.78 5.49 -2.21
CA GLY A 36 -0.56 5.51 -2.79
C GLY A 36 -0.65 6.29 -4.10
N SER A 37 -1.83 6.81 -4.41
CA SER A 37 -2.07 7.73 -5.53
C SER A 37 -2.00 9.19 -5.11
N ALA A 38 -2.35 9.51 -3.86
CA ALA A 38 -2.26 10.84 -3.28
C ALA A 38 -1.14 10.93 -2.22
N CYS A 39 -0.94 9.88 -1.44
CA CYS A 39 0.03 9.84 -0.35
C CYS A 39 1.33 9.15 -0.79
N HIS A 40 2.40 9.92 -0.95
CA HIS A 40 3.71 9.48 -1.48
C HIS A 40 4.79 9.63 -0.41
N ASN A 41 4.79 8.78 0.61
CA ASN A 41 5.75 8.86 1.72
C ASN A 41 6.93 7.89 1.58
N LEU A 42 6.87 6.92 0.64
CA LEU A 42 7.85 5.84 0.51
C LEU A 42 9.29 6.38 0.38
N ARG A 43 9.57 7.27 -0.58
CA ARG A 43 10.93 7.80 -0.81
C ARG A 43 11.51 8.50 0.42
N THR A 44 10.70 9.26 1.14
CA THR A 44 11.12 9.94 2.37
C THR A 44 11.46 8.93 3.47
N LEU A 45 10.60 7.94 3.67
CA LEU A 45 10.75 6.97 4.75
C LEU A 45 11.86 5.95 4.48
N LEU A 46 12.19 5.66 3.21
CA LEU A 46 13.30 4.78 2.84
C LEU A 46 14.63 5.26 3.40
N GLN A 47 14.82 6.57 3.57
CA GLN A 47 16.02 7.16 4.16
C GLN A 47 16.19 6.79 5.65
N GLY A 48 15.14 6.33 6.29
CA GLY A 48 15.15 5.83 7.67
C GLY A 48 15.30 4.33 7.79
N VAL A 49 15.24 3.58 6.69
CA VAL A 49 15.39 2.13 6.68
C VAL A 49 16.88 1.76 6.79
N THR A 50 17.19 0.88 7.74
CA THR A 50 18.53 0.37 7.96
C THR A 50 18.50 -1.17 8.02
N PRO A 51 19.65 -1.87 7.90
CA PRO A 51 19.70 -3.32 8.06
C PRO A 51 19.07 -3.81 9.39
N GLU A 52 19.24 -3.04 10.47
CA GLU A 52 18.77 -3.39 11.81
C GLU A 52 17.26 -3.27 11.95
N ASN A 53 16.63 -2.26 11.31
CA ASN A 53 15.21 -1.99 11.45
C ASN A 53 14.36 -2.53 10.29
N SER A 54 14.97 -2.92 9.17
CA SER A 54 14.29 -3.34 7.94
C SER A 54 13.23 -4.45 8.17
N ARG A 55 13.44 -5.33 9.15
CA ARG A 55 12.47 -6.38 9.52
C ARG A 55 11.16 -5.85 10.09
N ARG A 56 11.12 -4.61 10.57
CA ARG A 56 9.91 -3.94 11.06
C ARG A 56 9.32 -2.98 10.04
N CYS A 57 9.87 -2.95 8.82
CA CYS A 57 9.42 -2.12 7.73
C CYS A 57 8.74 -3.00 6.67
N LEU A 58 7.60 -2.56 6.16
CA LEU A 58 6.89 -3.21 5.06
C LEU A 58 6.29 -2.18 4.09
N LEU A 59 6.01 -2.61 2.87
CA LEU A 59 5.46 -1.74 1.82
C LEU A 59 3.93 -1.72 1.90
N CYS A 60 3.33 -0.55 1.62
CA CYS A 60 1.89 -0.34 1.68
C CYS A 60 1.43 0.55 0.53
N SER A 61 0.32 0.20 -0.11
CA SER A 61 -0.28 0.95 -1.22
C SER A 61 -1.38 1.93 -0.80
N ASP A 62 -2.03 1.71 0.34
CA ASP A 62 -3.09 2.55 0.89
C ASP A 62 -4.15 2.99 -0.15
N ASP A 63 -4.17 4.29 -0.53
CA ASP A 63 -5.13 4.92 -1.42
C ASP A 63 -4.86 4.70 -2.92
N ARG A 64 -4.10 3.65 -3.32
CA ARG A 64 -3.71 3.44 -4.71
C ARG A 64 -4.90 3.11 -5.60
N GLN A 65 -5.20 4.03 -6.53
CA GLN A 65 -6.36 3.97 -7.41
C GLN A 65 -6.16 3.00 -8.59
N PRO A 66 -7.23 2.40 -9.14
CA PRO A 66 -7.12 1.49 -10.29
C PRO A 66 -6.36 2.08 -11.48
N LYS A 67 -6.57 3.36 -11.79
CA LYS A 67 -5.84 4.03 -12.87
C LYS A 67 -4.33 4.03 -12.60
N THR A 68 -3.90 4.34 -11.38
CA THR A 68 -2.49 4.35 -10.99
C THR A 68 -1.90 2.93 -11.06
N ILE A 69 -2.64 1.92 -10.62
CA ILE A 69 -2.22 0.51 -10.70
C ILE A 69 -1.98 0.11 -12.16
N LEU A 70 -2.88 0.49 -13.08
CA LEU A 70 -2.77 0.14 -14.50
C LEU A 70 -1.61 0.84 -15.22
N HIS A 71 -1.24 2.05 -14.81
CA HIS A 71 -0.20 2.83 -15.49
C HIS A 71 1.19 2.71 -14.85
N GLU A 72 1.26 2.58 -13.55
CA GLU A 72 2.53 2.57 -12.81
C GLU A 72 2.85 1.19 -12.19
N GLY A 73 1.85 0.37 -11.99
CA GLY A 73 1.95 -0.89 -11.25
C GLY A 73 1.44 -0.78 -9.81
N HIS A 74 1.60 -1.83 -9.03
CA HIS A 74 1.22 -1.91 -7.63
C HIS A 74 2.46 -2.06 -6.74
N LEU A 75 2.66 -3.19 -6.05
CA LEU A 75 3.86 -3.42 -5.22
C LEU A 75 5.15 -3.55 -6.04
N ASP A 76 5.07 -3.96 -7.30
CA ASP A 76 6.18 -3.94 -8.25
C ASP A 76 6.75 -2.52 -8.42
N ASN A 77 5.88 -1.51 -8.52
CA ASN A 77 6.31 -0.11 -8.54
C ASN A 77 6.99 0.32 -7.23
N HIS A 78 6.51 -0.17 -6.07
CA HIS A 78 7.16 0.14 -4.80
C HIS A 78 8.56 -0.48 -4.73
N LEU A 79 8.73 -1.70 -5.25
CA LEU A 79 10.03 -2.36 -5.34
C LEU A 79 11.01 -1.59 -6.23
N ARG A 80 10.56 -1.09 -7.41
CA ARG A 80 11.35 -0.21 -8.28
C ARG A 80 11.83 1.02 -7.52
N ILE A 81 10.93 1.72 -6.84
CA ILE A 81 11.26 2.90 -6.03
C ILE A 81 12.29 2.55 -4.95
N CYS A 82 12.15 1.44 -4.26
CA CYS A 82 13.12 1.01 -3.25
C CYS A 82 14.53 0.84 -3.82
N VAL A 83 14.65 0.19 -4.98
CA VAL A 83 15.95 -0.03 -5.63
C VAL A 83 16.52 1.26 -6.23
N GLU A 84 15.68 2.12 -6.80
CA GLU A 84 16.07 3.47 -7.27
C GLU A 84 16.67 4.32 -6.13
N GLU A 85 16.13 4.20 -4.92
CA GLU A 85 16.64 4.88 -3.72
C GLU A 85 17.83 4.16 -3.07
N GLY A 86 18.32 3.08 -3.69
CA GLY A 86 19.54 2.37 -3.26
C GLY A 86 19.33 1.27 -2.23
N LEU A 87 18.07 0.89 -1.94
CA LEU A 87 17.82 -0.26 -1.07
C LEU A 87 18.16 -1.56 -1.81
N ASP A 88 18.78 -2.50 -1.10
CA ASP A 88 19.03 -3.83 -1.62
C ASP A 88 17.72 -4.51 -2.08
N PRO A 89 17.65 -5.07 -3.31
CA PRO A 89 16.42 -5.61 -3.87
C PRO A 89 15.86 -6.78 -3.07
N VAL A 90 16.70 -7.61 -2.45
CA VAL A 90 16.23 -8.73 -1.61
C VAL A 90 15.59 -8.21 -0.32
N THR A 91 16.14 -7.14 0.24
CA THR A 91 15.56 -6.44 1.39
C THR A 91 14.20 -5.83 1.03
N ALA A 92 14.08 -5.18 -0.14
CA ALA A 92 12.81 -4.64 -0.62
C ALA A 92 11.76 -5.74 -0.82
N ILE A 93 12.12 -6.87 -1.43
CA ILE A 93 11.24 -8.04 -1.58
C ILE A 93 10.78 -8.57 -0.22
N ARG A 94 11.67 -8.66 0.76
CA ARG A 94 11.31 -9.10 2.12
C ARG A 94 10.31 -8.14 2.78
N MET A 95 10.46 -6.83 2.56
CA MET A 95 9.51 -5.83 3.03
C MET A 95 8.13 -5.98 2.38
N ALA A 96 8.07 -6.44 1.12
CA ALA A 96 6.82 -6.70 0.41
C ALA A 96 6.19 -8.06 0.72
N THR A 97 6.91 -9.00 1.29
CA THR A 97 6.51 -10.41 1.44
C THR A 97 6.59 -10.89 2.89
N LEU A 98 7.75 -11.35 3.33
CA LEU A 98 7.93 -11.98 4.64
C LEU A 98 7.57 -11.04 5.80
N ASN A 99 8.00 -9.77 5.74
CA ASN A 99 7.71 -8.82 6.80
C ASN A 99 6.21 -8.54 6.92
N ALA A 100 5.50 -8.43 5.79
CA ALA A 100 4.05 -8.29 5.76
C ALA A 100 3.37 -9.53 6.34
N ALA A 101 3.81 -10.73 5.94
CA ALA A 101 3.29 -11.98 6.47
C ALA A 101 3.48 -12.08 8.00
N GLU A 102 4.68 -11.76 8.51
CA GLU A 102 4.97 -11.75 9.95
C GLU A 102 4.10 -10.73 10.71
N CYS A 103 3.98 -9.50 10.18
CA CYS A 103 3.16 -8.44 10.79
C CYS A 103 1.70 -8.86 10.94
N PHE A 104 1.13 -9.47 9.91
CA PHE A 104 -0.27 -9.91 9.88
C PHE A 104 -0.48 -11.37 10.34
N ARG A 105 0.58 -12.02 10.85
CA ARG A 105 0.55 -13.39 11.39
C ARG A 105 0.10 -14.45 10.36
N LEU A 106 0.51 -14.27 9.12
CA LEU A 106 0.29 -15.22 8.03
C LEU A 106 1.49 -16.18 7.98
N TYR A 107 1.51 -17.18 8.86
CA TYR A 107 2.68 -18.04 9.11
C TYR A 107 2.96 -19.08 8.04
N ASP A 108 2.09 -19.18 7.03
CA ASP A 108 2.17 -20.16 5.94
C ASP A 108 2.59 -19.55 4.60
N ARG A 109 3.05 -18.30 4.57
CA ARG A 109 3.40 -17.57 3.34
C ARG A 109 4.45 -16.49 3.57
N GLY A 110 4.83 -15.78 2.49
CA GLY A 110 5.82 -14.69 2.54
C GLY A 110 7.25 -15.15 2.29
N ALA A 111 7.50 -16.46 2.18
CA ALA A 111 8.77 -17.05 1.80
C ALA A 111 8.57 -18.36 1.05
N ILE A 112 9.59 -18.80 0.31
CA ILE A 112 9.62 -20.12 -0.30
C ILE A 112 10.23 -21.08 0.72
N ALA A 113 9.38 -21.88 1.38
CA ALA A 113 9.81 -22.81 2.42
C ALA A 113 8.91 -24.07 2.43
N PRO A 114 9.42 -25.22 2.91
CA PRO A 114 8.60 -26.42 3.08
C PRO A 114 7.38 -26.17 3.96
N GLY A 115 6.20 -26.59 3.49
CA GLY A 115 4.93 -26.41 4.20
C GLY A 115 4.27 -25.03 4.00
N TYR A 116 4.93 -24.10 3.31
CA TYR A 116 4.33 -22.82 2.95
C TYR A 116 3.43 -22.97 1.73
N ARG A 117 2.38 -22.15 1.70
CA ARG A 117 1.49 -22.04 0.56
C ARG A 117 2.27 -21.53 -0.67
N ALA A 118 2.06 -22.16 -1.80
CA ALA A 118 2.72 -21.81 -3.06
C ALA A 118 2.06 -20.58 -3.74
N ASP A 119 2.10 -19.42 -3.04
CA ASP A 119 1.80 -18.11 -3.61
C ASP A 119 3.14 -17.55 -4.12
N LEU A 120 3.39 -17.64 -5.43
CA LEU A 120 4.69 -17.39 -6.03
C LEU A 120 4.58 -16.33 -7.13
N VAL A 121 5.61 -15.51 -7.25
CA VAL A 121 5.77 -14.54 -8.34
C VAL A 121 7.11 -14.79 -9.00
N LEU A 122 7.11 -15.02 -10.31
CA LEU A 122 8.32 -15.06 -11.12
C LEU A 122 8.58 -13.67 -11.69
N LEU A 123 9.76 -13.15 -11.41
CA LEU A 123 10.24 -11.86 -11.91
C LEU A 123 11.33 -12.09 -12.96
N ASP A 124 11.38 -11.27 -14.00
CA ASP A 124 12.44 -11.33 -15.01
C ASP A 124 13.76 -10.76 -14.49
N ASP A 125 13.67 -9.76 -13.60
CA ASP A 125 14.84 -9.08 -13.03
C ASP A 125 14.53 -8.47 -11.64
N LEU A 126 15.56 -7.99 -10.97
CA LEU A 126 15.49 -7.35 -9.65
C LEU A 126 15.70 -5.83 -9.70
N LYS A 127 15.50 -5.20 -10.85
CA LYS A 127 15.59 -3.76 -11.04
C LYS A 127 14.26 -3.17 -11.48
N GLU A 128 13.71 -3.67 -12.58
CA GLU A 128 12.42 -3.24 -13.12
C GLU A 128 11.26 -4.03 -12.51
N PHE A 129 11.54 -5.20 -11.93
CA PHE A 129 10.56 -6.09 -11.29
C PHE A 129 9.40 -6.44 -12.23
N HIS A 130 9.72 -6.70 -13.49
CA HIS A 130 8.72 -7.17 -14.44
C HIS A 130 8.18 -8.52 -14.02
N VAL A 131 6.86 -8.61 -13.83
CA VAL A 131 6.18 -9.82 -13.39
C VAL A 131 5.87 -10.71 -14.59
N ASN A 132 6.57 -11.85 -14.68
CA ASN A 132 6.40 -12.83 -15.74
C ASN A 132 5.19 -13.75 -15.44
N ARG A 133 5.18 -14.40 -14.27
CA ARG A 133 4.12 -15.33 -13.86
C ARG A 133 3.74 -15.17 -12.39
N VAL A 134 2.47 -15.49 -12.11
CA VAL A 134 1.94 -15.53 -10.75
C VAL A 134 1.21 -16.84 -10.52
N TRP A 135 1.55 -17.51 -9.42
CA TRP A 135 0.83 -18.69 -8.92
C TRP A 135 0.17 -18.34 -7.59
N ILE A 136 -1.06 -18.79 -7.42
CA ILE A 136 -1.81 -18.71 -6.16
C ILE A 136 -2.17 -20.13 -5.75
N ALA A 137 -1.75 -20.54 -4.57
CA ALA A 137 -1.92 -21.90 -4.06
C ALA A 137 -1.39 -23.00 -5.03
N GLY A 138 -0.34 -22.68 -5.78
CA GLY A 138 0.27 -23.59 -6.76
C GLY A 138 -0.38 -23.57 -8.15
N GLU A 139 -1.49 -22.87 -8.35
CA GLU A 139 -2.15 -22.72 -9.65
C GLU A 139 -1.65 -21.48 -10.40
N LEU A 140 -1.28 -21.61 -11.66
CA LEU A 140 -0.91 -20.49 -12.51
C LEU A 140 -2.14 -19.59 -12.72
N THR A 141 -2.05 -18.36 -12.20
CA THR A 141 -3.18 -17.42 -12.16
C THR A 141 -3.02 -16.26 -13.13
N ALA A 142 -1.78 -15.83 -13.38
CA ALA A 142 -1.49 -14.79 -14.36
C ALA A 142 -0.16 -15.05 -15.06
N GLU A 143 -0.05 -14.60 -16.31
CA GLU A 143 1.15 -14.68 -17.15
C GLU A 143 1.23 -13.43 -18.02
N GLU A 144 2.41 -12.78 -18.08
CA GLU A 144 2.67 -11.59 -18.90
C GLU A 144 1.57 -10.52 -18.80
N GLY A 145 1.16 -10.20 -17.58
CA GLY A 145 0.14 -9.19 -17.30
C GLY A 145 -1.31 -9.62 -17.62
N THR A 146 -1.51 -10.86 -18.07
CA THR A 146 -2.83 -11.40 -18.40
C THR A 146 -3.33 -12.30 -17.27
N TYR A 147 -4.52 -12.00 -16.73
CA TYR A 147 -5.20 -12.85 -15.75
C TYR A 147 -5.83 -14.04 -16.46
N LEU A 148 -5.56 -15.26 -16.00
CA LEU A 148 -5.92 -16.50 -16.69
C LEU A 148 -7.21 -17.16 -16.17
N GLN A 149 -7.72 -16.70 -15.02
CA GLN A 149 -8.91 -17.29 -14.42
C GLN A 149 -10.18 -16.58 -14.91
N GLU A 150 -11.30 -17.29 -14.92
CA GLU A 150 -12.59 -16.71 -15.28
C GLU A 150 -13.04 -15.69 -14.21
N VAL A 151 -13.43 -14.50 -14.69
CA VAL A 151 -13.93 -13.44 -13.81
C VAL A 151 -15.44 -13.51 -13.72
N HIS A 152 -15.96 -13.93 -12.58
CA HIS A 152 -17.39 -13.93 -12.30
C HIS A 152 -17.82 -12.58 -11.68
N LEU A 153 -18.66 -11.84 -12.41
CA LEU A 153 -19.26 -10.61 -11.88
C LEU A 153 -20.40 -10.97 -10.95
N HIS A 154 -20.27 -10.59 -9.69
CA HIS A 154 -21.35 -10.75 -8.72
C HIS A 154 -22.45 -9.69 -8.91
N ASP A 155 -23.70 -10.08 -8.65
CA ASP A 155 -24.80 -9.11 -8.57
C ASP A 155 -24.59 -8.21 -7.34
N ILE A 156 -24.43 -6.92 -7.61
CA ILE A 156 -24.24 -5.88 -6.59
C ILE A 156 -25.48 -5.03 -6.38
N SER A 157 -26.64 -5.42 -6.92
CA SER A 157 -27.90 -4.66 -6.83
C SER A 157 -28.30 -4.37 -5.38
N SER A 158 -28.06 -5.31 -4.46
CA SER A 158 -28.37 -5.18 -3.03
C SER A 158 -27.54 -4.11 -2.29
N VAL A 159 -26.41 -3.69 -2.83
CA VAL A 159 -25.50 -2.69 -2.23
C VAL A 159 -25.45 -1.38 -3.03
N LYS A 160 -26.06 -1.35 -4.22
CA LYS A 160 -26.20 -0.14 -5.01
C LYS A 160 -27.36 0.72 -4.49
N GLY A 161 -27.21 2.04 -4.61
CA GLY A 161 -28.28 2.99 -4.27
C GLY A 161 -28.54 3.16 -2.76
N SER A 162 -27.63 2.68 -1.91
CA SER A 162 -27.72 2.86 -0.45
C SER A 162 -27.52 4.31 0.01
N VAL A 163 -26.88 5.13 -0.81
CA VAL A 163 -26.71 6.57 -0.57
C VAL A 163 -27.73 7.34 -1.38
N VAL A 164 -28.71 7.95 -0.70
CA VAL A 164 -29.75 8.75 -1.32
C VAL A 164 -29.58 10.20 -0.90
N VAL A 165 -29.24 11.06 -1.86
CA VAL A 165 -29.19 12.52 -1.64
C VAL A 165 -30.53 13.13 -2.01
N LYS A 166 -31.28 13.60 -1.00
CA LYS A 166 -32.56 14.25 -1.21
C LYS A 166 -32.37 15.56 -2.02
N ASP A 167 -33.16 15.73 -3.05
CA ASP A 167 -33.19 16.93 -3.89
C ASP A 167 -31.77 17.29 -4.41
N PHE A 168 -31.03 16.28 -4.95
CA PHE A 168 -29.68 16.50 -5.49
C PHE A 168 -29.70 17.57 -6.60
N SER A 169 -28.95 18.65 -6.39
CA SER A 169 -28.83 19.74 -7.37
C SER A 169 -27.45 20.39 -7.28
N LYS A 170 -26.99 20.99 -8.37
CA LYS A 170 -25.71 21.75 -8.40
C LYS A 170 -25.75 22.95 -7.44
N GLU A 171 -26.92 23.48 -7.15
CA GLU A 171 -27.08 24.62 -6.23
C GLU A 171 -26.63 24.28 -4.79
N LYS A 172 -26.74 23.02 -4.37
CA LYS A 172 -26.27 22.56 -3.05
C LYS A 172 -24.78 22.64 -2.86
N PHE A 173 -24.01 22.71 -3.95
CA PHE A 173 -22.57 22.87 -3.90
C PHE A 173 -22.11 24.34 -3.95
N LYS A 174 -23.06 25.30 -4.11
CA LYS A 174 -22.72 26.72 -4.08
C LYS A 174 -22.45 27.15 -2.63
N MET A 175 -21.23 27.65 -2.42
CA MET A 175 -20.86 28.25 -1.14
C MET A 175 -20.92 29.78 -1.27
N HIS A 176 -21.76 30.41 -0.47
CA HIS A 176 -21.86 31.86 -0.41
C HIS A 176 -20.82 32.38 0.57
N LEU A 177 -19.76 33.01 0.06
CA LEU A 177 -18.75 33.67 0.90
C LEU A 177 -19.27 35.02 1.36
N LYS A 178 -19.12 35.32 2.65
CA LYS A 178 -19.34 36.69 3.16
C LYS A 178 -18.20 37.58 2.66
N SER A 179 -18.50 38.84 2.36
CA SER A 179 -17.48 39.80 1.93
C SER A 179 -16.31 39.85 2.93
N GLY A 180 -15.07 39.81 2.45
CA GLY A 180 -13.84 39.80 3.27
C GLY A 180 -13.28 38.44 3.58
N MET A 181 -13.92 37.33 3.21
CA MET A 181 -13.34 36.00 3.30
C MET A 181 -12.70 35.61 1.95
N SER A 182 -11.38 35.45 1.92
CA SER A 182 -10.70 34.80 0.80
C SER A 182 -10.50 33.31 1.14
N MET A 183 -10.94 32.42 0.26
CA MET A 183 -10.51 31.03 0.32
C MET A 183 -9.17 30.92 -0.42
N SER A 184 -8.07 30.59 0.28
CA SER A 184 -6.87 30.15 -0.39
C SER A 184 -7.14 28.76 -1.01
N SER A 185 -6.74 28.57 -2.26
CA SER A 185 -6.89 27.32 -3.00
C SER A 185 -6.00 26.17 -2.49
N ALA A 186 -5.35 26.35 -1.37
CA ALA A 186 -4.42 25.40 -0.80
C ALA A 186 -5.04 24.71 0.39
N SER A 187 -5.87 23.74 0.21
CA SER A 187 -6.19 22.65 1.14
C SER A 187 -7.67 22.33 1.28
N PHE A 188 -8.24 21.81 0.22
CA PHE A 188 -9.25 20.78 0.43
C PHE A 188 -8.62 19.46 -0.05
N PRO A 189 -8.37 18.48 0.83
CA PRO A 189 -8.20 17.13 0.37
C PRO A 189 -9.47 16.79 -0.40
N ALA A 190 -9.33 16.28 -1.62
CA ALA A 190 -10.47 15.78 -2.37
C ALA A 190 -11.09 14.67 -1.53
N VAL A 191 -12.19 14.95 -0.87
CA VAL A 191 -13.06 13.94 -0.31
C VAL A 191 -13.85 13.42 -1.49
N LEU A 192 -13.44 12.27 -2.00
CA LEU A 192 -14.20 11.45 -2.94
C LEU A 192 -15.25 10.65 -2.18
#